data_abf8906047103b77e21116f79d15c34c
#
_entry.id   abf8906047103b77e21116f79d15c34c
#
_cell.length_a   1.000
_cell.length_b   1.000
_cell.length_c   1.000
_cell.angle_alpha   90.00
_cell.angle_beta   90.00
_cell.angle_gamma   90.00
#
_symmetry.space_group_name_H-M   'P 1'
#
loop_
_entity.id
_entity.type
_entity.pdbx_description
1 polymer ?
#
loop_
_entity_poly.entity_id
_entity_poly.type
_entity_poly.pdbx_seq_one_letter_code
_entity_poly.pdbx_strand_id
1 'polypeptide(L)'
;AGASRIYQEMMEDGGFCVLKNEVQTIEECGITLYGLDDAVLSSPDTDAVFAGDGTDILICHEPDVADQMDLHNVELVLSGHSHGGQVSLPYLTERALPPWGRKYIKGSYLLENGMRYVSSGIGMTKLPFRFGNIPEIIVINLHPFI
;
A
#
# COMPACT_ATOMS: atom_id res chain seq x y z
N ALA A 1 -1.85 -20.81 -6.48
CA ALA A 1 -3.28 -20.64 -6.88
C ALA A 1 -4.26 -20.93 -5.72
N GLY A 2 -4.06 -22.00 -4.91
CA GLY A 2 -5.00 -22.35 -3.83
C GLY A 2 -4.97 -21.42 -2.62
N ALA A 3 -3.78 -21.08 -2.12
CA ALA A 3 -3.62 -20.26 -0.91
C ALA A 3 -4.13 -18.83 -1.09
N SER A 4 -3.89 -18.23 -2.26
CA SER A 4 -4.38 -16.89 -2.57
C SER A 4 -5.91 -16.81 -2.59
N ARG A 5 -6.58 -17.84 -3.13
CA ARG A 5 -8.05 -17.91 -3.15
C ARG A 5 -8.62 -18.06 -1.75
N ILE A 6 -8.06 -18.93 -0.91
CA ILE A 6 -8.50 -19.12 0.46
C ILE A 6 -8.34 -17.83 1.26
N TYR A 7 -7.23 -17.11 1.09
CA TYR A 7 -7.01 -15.84 1.74
C TYR A 7 -8.06 -14.79 1.31
N GLN A 8 -8.36 -14.70 0.02
CA GLN A 8 -9.37 -13.81 -0.50
C GLN A 8 -10.75 -14.12 0.08
N GLU A 9 -11.17 -15.41 0.03
CA GLU A 9 -12.44 -15.85 0.62
C GLU A 9 -12.55 -15.49 2.11
N MET A 10 -11.46 -15.69 2.89
CA MET A 10 -11.44 -15.32 4.31
C MET A 10 -11.58 -13.80 4.55
N MET A 11 -10.97 -12.97 3.72
CA MET A 11 -11.07 -11.51 3.82
C MET A 11 -12.48 -11.05 3.45
N GLU A 12 -13.06 -11.59 2.38
CA GLU A 12 -14.42 -11.28 1.92
C GLU A 12 -15.47 -11.73 2.94
N ASP A 13 -15.32 -12.91 3.53
CA ASP A 13 -16.15 -13.39 4.65
C ASP A 13 -16.05 -12.46 5.88
N GLY A 14 -14.90 -11.82 6.08
CA GLY A 14 -14.67 -10.79 7.09
C GLY A 14 -15.25 -9.41 6.75
N GLY A 15 -15.90 -9.26 5.59
CA GLY A 15 -16.52 -8.02 5.14
C GLY A 15 -15.58 -7.05 4.42
N PHE A 16 -14.39 -7.51 4.00
CA PHE A 16 -13.46 -6.70 3.21
C PHE A 16 -13.73 -6.87 1.71
N CYS A 17 -13.54 -5.80 0.95
CA CYS A 17 -13.44 -5.85 -0.50
C CYS A 17 -11.97 -6.06 -0.89
N VAL A 18 -11.66 -7.16 -1.58
CA VAL A 18 -10.29 -7.47 -2.02
C VAL A 18 -10.12 -7.03 -3.46
N LEU A 19 -9.22 -6.07 -3.68
CA LEU A 19 -8.90 -5.54 -5.00
C LEU A 19 -7.59 -6.17 -5.52
N LYS A 20 -7.63 -6.75 -6.72
CA LYS A 20 -6.47 -7.36 -7.40
C LYS A 20 -6.40 -6.87 -8.84
N ASN A 21 -5.67 -5.79 -9.08
CA ASN A 21 -5.69 -5.03 -10.33
C ASN A 21 -7.13 -4.60 -10.67
N GLU A 22 -7.85 -4.14 -9.66
CA GLU A 22 -9.25 -3.79 -9.75
C GLU A 22 -9.50 -2.39 -9.22
N VAL A 23 -10.61 -1.81 -9.64
CA VAL A 23 -11.05 -0.46 -9.31
C VAL A 23 -12.39 -0.53 -8.59
N GLN A 24 -12.52 0.22 -7.49
CA GLN A 24 -13.74 0.38 -6.74
C GLN A 24 -14.05 1.86 -6.53
N THR A 25 -15.15 2.34 -7.07
CA THR A 25 -15.60 3.72 -6.81
C THR A 25 -16.58 3.77 -5.65
N ILE A 26 -16.40 4.75 -4.77
CA ILE A 26 -17.29 5.08 -3.66
C ILE A 26 -18.03 6.36 -4.05
N GLU A 27 -19.14 6.21 -4.73
CA GLU A 27 -19.92 7.31 -5.35
C GLU A 27 -20.32 8.40 -4.35
N GLU A 28 -20.66 8.02 -3.11
CA GLU A 28 -21.15 8.96 -2.08
C GLU A 28 -20.13 10.03 -1.70
N CYS A 29 -18.84 9.77 -1.92
CA CYS A 29 -17.77 10.71 -1.59
C CYS A 29 -16.85 11.04 -2.76
N GLY A 30 -17.12 10.52 -3.96
CA GLY A 30 -16.31 10.77 -5.15
C GLY A 30 -14.88 10.25 -5.03
N ILE A 31 -14.70 9.10 -4.37
CA ILE A 31 -13.39 8.46 -4.21
C ILE A 31 -13.31 7.23 -5.09
N THR A 32 -12.22 7.10 -5.83
CA THR A 32 -11.89 5.91 -6.60
C THR A 32 -10.68 5.22 -6.00
N LEU A 33 -10.85 3.95 -5.62
CA LEU A 33 -9.81 3.09 -5.08
C LEU A 33 -9.27 2.20 -6.18
N TYR A 34 -7.96 2.24 -6.40
CA TYR A 34 -7.23 1.35 -7.31
C TYR A 34 -6.40 0.39 -6.47
N GLY A 35 -6.71 -0.90 -6.51
CA GLY A 35 -5.97 -1.94 -5.78
C GLY A 35 -5.06 -2.72 -6.72
N LEU A 36 -3.75 -2.66 -6.51
CA LEU A 36 -2.80 -3.50 -7.25
C LEU A 36 -2.68 -4.89 -6.62
N ASP A 37 -2.42 -5.87 -7.45
CA ASP A 37 -2.05 -7.22 -7.00
C ASP A 37 -0.62 -7.22 -6.45
N ASP A 38 -0.26 -8.27 -5.69
CA ASP A 38 1.04 -8.48 -5.05
C ASP A 38 2.18 -8.59 -6.09
N ALA A 39 3.23 -7.81 -5.92
CA ALA A 39 4.36 -7.78 -6.86
C ALA A 39 5.42 -8.86 -6.58
N VAL A 40 5.35 -9.54 -5.45
CA VAL A 40 6.28 -10.61 -5.08
C VAL A 40 5.77 -11.97 -5.56
N LEU A 41 4.47 -12.19 -5.48
CA LEU A 41 3.84 -13.49 -5.74
C LEU A 41 2.93 -13.48 -6.98
N SER A 42 2.64 -12.32 -7.55
CA SER A 42 1.72 -12.11 -8.65
C SER A 42 2.27 -11.09 -9.66
N SER A 43 1.39 -10.43 -10.40
CA SER A 43 1.74 -9.45 -11.43
C SER A 43 0.84 -8.22 -11.29
N PRO A 44 1.31 -7.15 -10.66
CA PRO A 44 0.56 -5.90 -10.58
C PRO A 44 0.40 -5.29 -11.97
N ASP A 45 -0.77 -4.71 -12.24
CA ASP A 45 -1.04 -3.95 -13.46
C ASP A 45 -0.52 -2.52 -13.28
N THR A 46 0.72 -2.28 -13.67
CA THR A 46 1.36 -0.97 -13.57
C THR A 46 1.00 -0.03 -14.72
N ASP A 47 0.25 -0.50 -15.71
CA ASP A 47 -0.24 0.31 -16.85
C ASP A 47 -1.62 0.92 -16.58
N ALA A 48 -2.19 0.70 -15.38
CA ALA A 48 -3.47 1.26 -14.99
C ALA A 48 -3.47 2.80 -15.07
N VAL A 49 -4.57 3.36 -15.61
CA VAL A 49 -4.74 4.80 -15.80
C VAL A 49 -5.73 5.33 -14.77
N PHE A 50 -5.35 6.40 -14.08
CA PHE A 50 -6.18 7.10 -13.09
C PHE A 50 -7.04 8.15 -13.79
N ALA A 51 -8.33 8.18 -13.47
CA ALA A 51 -9.30 9.02 -14.17
C ALA A 51 -9.11 10.53 -13.88
N GLY A 52 -8.77 10.88 -12.64
CA GLY A 52 -8.53 12.26 -12.22
C GLY A 52 -9.80 13.13 -12.19
N ASP A 53 -10.98 12.52 -12.14
CA ASP A 53 -12.29 13.20 -12.08
C ASP A 53 -12.90 13.23 -10.67
N GLY A 54 -12.13 12.79 -9.67
CA GLY A 54 -12.46 12.72 -8.25
C GLY A 54 -11.23 12.69 -7.40
N THR A 55 -11.27 11.94 -6.29
CA THR A 55 -10.11 11.64 -5.47
C THR A 55 -9.65 10.21 -5.77
N ASP A 56 -8.51 10.08 -6.42
CA ASP A 56 -7.93 8.79 -6.80
C ASP A 56 -6.94 8.31 -5.71
N ILE A 57 -7.21 7.14 -5.15
CA ILE A 57 -6.37 6.51 -4.12
C ILE A 57 -5.83 5.19 -4.64
N LEU A 58 -4.51 5.06 -4.69
CA LEU A 58 -3.83 3.83 -5.02
C LEU A 58 -3.51 3.03 -3.76
N ILE A 59 -3.97 1.78 -3.71
CA ILE A 59 -3.62 0.80 -2.68
C ILE A 59 -2.63 -0.18 -3.32
N CYS A 60 -1.37 -0.07 -2.92
CA CYS A 60 -0.27 -0.89 -3.43
C CYS A 60 0.55 -1.40 -2.25
N HIS A 61 0.56 -2.73 -2.04
CA HIS A 61 1.25 -3.30 -0.88
C HIS A 61 2.75 -2.98 -0.89
N GLU A 62 3.41 -3.14 -2.02
CA GLU A 62 4.84 -2.86 -2.22
C GLU A 62 5.06 -1.41 -2.67
N PRO A 63 5.60 -0.55 -1.81
CA PRO A 63 5.65 0.89 -2.08
C PRO A 63 6.49 1.29 -3.30
N ASP A 64 7.55 0.54 -3.60
CA ASP A 64 8.46 0.90 -4.69
C ASP A 64 7.86 0.58 -6.07
N VAL A 65 6.85 -0.30 -6.15
CA VAL A 65 6.17 -0.68 -7.40
C VAL A 65 5.40 0.49 -8.00
N ALA A 66 4.80 1.31 -7.16
CA ALA A 66 4.04 2.48 -7.62
C ALA A 66 4.90 3.52 -8.37
N ASP A 67 6.23 3.44 -8.29
CA ASP A 67 7.11 4.29 -9.11
C ASP A 67 7.14 3.90 -10.60
N GLN A 68 6.57 2.77 -10.96
CA GLN A 68 6.44 2.33 -12.35
C GLN A 68 5.17 2.88 -13.02
N MET A 69 4.32 3.57 -12.26
CA MET A 69 3.03 4.08 -12.70
C MET A 69 3.08 5.60 -12.92
N ASP A 70 2.20 6.11 -13.76
CA ASP A 70 1.92 7.54 -13.84
C ASP A 70 0.99 7.93 -12.68
N LEU A 71 1.53 8.58 -11.67
CA LEU A 71 0.80 9.00 -10.47
C LEU A 71 0.32 10.47 -10.55
N HIS A 72 0.29 11.09 -11.72
CA HIS A 72 -0.07 12.51 -11.87
C HIS A 72 -1.45 12.84 -11.29
N ASN A 73 -2.42 11.93 -11.45
CA ASN A 73 -3.80 12.09 -10.98
C ASN A 73 -4.07 11.34 -9.66
N VAL A 74 -3.04 10.96 -8.90
CA VAL A 74 -3.22 10.21 -7.64
C VAL A 74 -2.94 11.12 -6.45
N GLU A 75 -3.96 11.37 -5.61
CA GLU A 75 -3.83 12.18 -4.42
C GLU A 75 -3.21 11.40 -3.25
N LEU A 76 -3.43 10.08 -3.20
CA LEU A 76 -2.92 9.27 -2.10
C LEU A 76 -2.50 7.87 -2.55
N VAL A 77 -1.28 7.50 -2.19
CA VAL A 77 -0.79 6.11 -2.31
C VAL A 77 -0.65 5.52 -0.92
N LEU A 78 -1.30 4.39 -0.68
CA LEU A 78 -1.24 3.64 0.58
C LEU A 78 -0.45 2.35 0.39
N SER A 79 0.59 2.16 1.20
CA SER A 79 1.47 1.00 1.11
C SER A 79 1.89 0.46 2.48
N GLY A 80 2.44 -0.74 2.47
CA GLY A 80 2.96 -1.41 3.65
C GLY A 80 4.27 -2.15 3.38
N HIS A 81 4.27 -3.48 3.48
CA HIS A 81 5.30 -4.42 3.04
C HIS A 81 6.63 -4.39 3.82
N SER A 82 7.23 -3.22 4.01
CA SER A 82 8.54 -3.05 4.64
C SER A 82 8.55 -3.33 6.15
N HIS A 83 7.37 -3.34 6.78
CA HIS A 83 7.20 -3.35 8.25
C HIS A 83 8.03 -2.25 8.97
N GLY A 84 8.36 -1.16 8.25
CA GLY A 84 9.28 -0.12 8.70
C GLY A 84 10.69 -0.64 8.98
N GLY A 85 11.08 -1.75 8.32
CA GLY A 85 12.32 -2.47 8.57
C GLY A 85 12.26 -3.42 9.76
N GLN A 86 11.11 -3.62 10.38
CA GLN A 86 10.79 -4.48 11.55
C GLN A 86 11.84 -4.44 12.68
N VAL A 87 13.12 -4.66 12.38
CA VAL A 87 14.27 -4.53 13.28
C VAL A 87 15.14 -3.37 12.77
N SER A 88 14.94 -2.19 13.35
CA SER A 88 15.61 -0.95 12.98
C SER A 88 16.98 -0.85 13.66
N LEU A 89 18.00 -1.39 13.03
CA LEU A 89 19.39 -1.25 13.44
C LEU A 89 20.20 -0.55 12.32
N PRO A 90 21.08 0.41 12.66
CA PRO A 90 21.92 1.05 11.67
C PRO A 90 22.65 0.00 10.80
N TYR A 91 22.71 0.23 9.50
CA TYR A 91 23.38 -0.61 8.50
C TYR A 91 22.80 -2.03 8.29
N LEU A 92 21.98 -2.55 9.20
CA LEU A 92 21.35 -3.87 9.07
C LEU A 92 19.94 -3.80 8.48
N THR A 93 19.21 -2.74 8.78
CA THR A 93 17.83 -2.56 8.31
C THR A 93 17.73 -2.62 6.78
N GLU A 94 18.58 -1.88 6.08
CA GLU A 94 18.56 -1.82 4.61
C GLU A 94 18.79 -3.19 3.95
N ARG A 95 19.60 -4.05 4.58
CA ARG A 95 19.88 -5.41 4.09
C ARG A 95 18.77 -6.40 4.35
N ALA A 96 17.91 -6.12 5.33
CA ALA A 96 16.81 -6.97 5.72
C ALA A 96 15.49 -6.59 5.01
N LEU A 97 15.44 -5.44 4.32
CA LEU A 97 14.26 -4.99 3.62
C LEU A 97 13.90 -5.90 2.44
N PRO A 98 12.61 -6.19 2.26
CA PRO A 98 12.15 -7.01 1.16
C PRO A 98 12.34 -6.30 -0.20
N PRO A 99 12.31 -7.04 -1.32
CA PRO A 99 12.19 -6.44 -2.64
C PRO A 99 10.99 -5.50 -2.72
N TRP A 100 11.08 -4.41 -3.48
CA TRP A 100 10.01 -3.41 -3.66
C TRP A 100 9.58 -2.64 -2.39
N GLY A 101 10.36 -2.73 -1.29
CA GLY A 101 10.15 -1.97 -0.05
C GLY A 101 11.45 -1.37 0.49
N ARG A 102 12.38 -1.01 -0.39
CA ARG A 102 13.72 -0.50 -0.03
C ARG A 102 13.84 1.01 -0.14
N LYS A 103 13.16 1.61 -1.11
CA LYS A 103 13.16 3.05 -1.34
C LYS A 103 12.27 3.77 -0.34
N TYR A 104 11.06 3.24 -0.15
CA TYR A 104 10.06 3.81 0.74
C TYR A 104 9.82 2.87 1.92
N ILE A 105 10.39 3.19 3.08
CA ILE A 105 10.42 2.26 4.22
C ILE A 105 9.24 2.49 5.16
N LYS A 106 8.95 3.75 5.54
CA LYS A 106 7.80 4.13 6.37
C LYS A 106 7.56 5.63 6.38
N GLY A 107 6.33 6.03 6.70
CA GLY A 107 5.93 7.43 6.83
C GLY A 107 5.49 8.04 5.52
N SER A 108 5.46 9.38 5.49
CA SER A 108 4.93 10.15 4.37
C SER A 108 6.02 10.55 3.39
N TYR A 109 5.70 10.46 2.11
CA TYR A 109 6.53 10.93 1.00
C TYR A 109 5.66 11.78 0.08
N LEU A 110 6.18 12.94 -0.34
CA LEU A 110 5.47 13.81 -1.27
C LEU A 110 5.52 13.24 -2.68
N LEU A 111 4.40 13.27 -3.36
CA LEU A 111 4.25 13.10 -4.80
C LEU A 111 4.10 14.48 -5.45
N GLU A 112 4.05 14.54 -6.78
CA GLU A 112 3.85 15.80 -7.50
C GLU A 112 2.51 16.46 -7.12
N ASN A 113 1.42 15.68 -7.10
CA ASN A 113 0.06 16.16 -6.83
C ASN A 113 -0.59 15.50 -5.61
N GLY A 114 0.18 14.80 -4.77
CA GLY A 114 -0.39 14.06 -3.65
C GLY A 114 0.63 13.59 -2.64
N MET A 115 0.31 12.49 -1.97
CA MET A 115 1.14 11.92 -0.92
C MET A 115 1.17 10.38 -1.01
N ARG A 116 2.34 9.80 -0.76
CA ARG A 116 2.48 8.37 -0.46
C ARG A 116 2.64 8.19 1.03
N TYR A 117 1.90 7.26 1.61
CA TYR A 117 2.10 6.84 3.00
C TYR A 117 2.44 5.34 3.04
N VAL A 118 3.54 5.02 3.70
CA VAL A 118 3.99 3.64 3.92
C VAL A 118 3.83 3.29 5.39
N SER A 119 2.90 2.40 5.67
CA SER A 119 2.63 1.92 7.03
C SER A 119 3.65 0.89 7.47
N SER A 120 4.10 1.00 8.72
CA SER A 120 4.85 -0.09 9.36
C SER A 120 3.94 -1.23 9.83
N GLY A 121 2.63 -1.03 9.83
CA GLY A 121 1.63 -2.04 10.19
C GLY A 121 1.77 -2.59 11.61
N ILE A 122 0.94 -3.59 11.92
CA ILE A 122 0.94 -4.29 13.22
C ILE A 122 1.59 -5.68 13.16
N GLY A 123 1.74 -6.22 11.95
CA GLY A 123 2.25 -7.57 11.70
C GLY A 123 3.74 -7.73 11.95
N MET A 124 4.18 -8.97 11.92
CA MET A 124 5.58 -9.38 11.97
C MET A 124 5.82 -10.43 10.89
N THR A 125 7.06 -10.49 10.37
CA THR A 125 7.46 -11.50 9.40
C THR A 125 8.15 -12.70 10.09
N LYS A 126 9.26 -13.16 9.55
CA LYS A 126 10.00 -14.35 10.03
C LYS A 126 10.39 -14.31 11.50
N LEU A 127 10.69 -13.13 12.04
CA LEU A 127 11.07 -12.95 13.43
C LEU A 127 9.85 -12.46 14.23
N PRO A 128 9.47 -13.12 15.33
CA PRO A 128 8.29 -12.77 16.11
C PRO A 128 8.54 -11.60 17.09
N PHE A 129 9.29 -10.59 16.67
CA PHE A 129 9.55 -9.37 17.45
C PHE A 129 9.85 -8.18 16.53
N ARG A 130 9.69 -6.97 17.08
CA ARG A 130 10.10 -5.70 16.49
C ARG A 130 11.13 -5.03 17.39
N PHE A 131 12.05 -4.28 16.79
CA PHE A 131 13.02 -3.47 17.52
C PHE A 131 13.23 -2.13 16.83
N GLY A 132 13.09 -1.04 17.59
CA GLY A 132 13.22 0.32 17.06
C GLY A 132 12.12 0.75 16.07
N ASN A 133 11.10 -0.08 15.89
CA ASN A 133 9.97 0.20 15.02
C ASN A 133 8.65 -0.25 15.65
N ILE A 134 7.86 0.72 16.12
CA ILE A 134 6.62 0.50 16.85
C ILE A 134 5.52 0.09 15.85
N PRO A 135 4.68 -0.92 16.17
CA PRO A 135 3.47 -1.20 15.40
C PRO A 135 2.55 0.03 15.34
N GLU A 136 1.87 0.22 14.21
CA GLU A 136 0.97 1.36 14.03
C GLU A 136 -0.32 0.97 13.31
N ILE A 137 -1.39 1.69 13.67
CA ILE A 137 -2.65 1.77 12.94
C ILE A 137 -2.82 3.23 12.55
N ILE A 138 -3.11 3.49 11.29
CA ILE A 138 -3.21 4.84 10.75
C ILE A 138 -4.66 5.16 10.48
N VAL A 139 -5.08 6.35 10.91
CA VAL A 139 -6.37 6.94 10.57
C VAL A 139 -6.10 8.11 9.63
N ILE A 140 -6.65 8.04 8.42
CA ILE A 140 -6.55 9.10 7.42
C ILE A 140 -7.91 9.77 7.31
N ASN A 141 -7.94 11.08 7.53
CA ASN A 141 -9.14 11.89 7.36
C ASN A 141 -9.02 12.64 6.03
N LEU A 142 -9.94 12.36 5.13
CA LEU A 142 -10.08 13.06 3.86
C LEU A 142 -11.11 14.18 4.04
N HIS A 143 -10.78 15.37 3.57
CA HIS A 143 -11.66 16.53 3.60
C HIS A 143 -11.86 17.06 2.18
N PRO A 144 -13.08 17.46 1.80
CA PRO A 144 -13.30 18.10 0.52
C PRO A 144 -12.47 19.39 0.44
N PHE A 145 -11.96 19.67 -0.75
CA PHE A 145 -11.36 20.96 -1.06
C PHE A 145 -12.49 22.01 -1.06
N ILE A 146 -12.39 23.01 -0.20
CA ILE A 146 -13.34 24.13 -0.13
C ILE A 146 -12.83 25.26 -1.01
#